data_4a72ebffd18354d508d8193adedfa19f
#
_entry.id   4a72ebffd18354d508d8193adedfa19f
#
_cell.length_a   1.000
_cell.length_b   1.000
_cell.length_c   1.000
_cell.angle_alpha   90.00
_cell.angle_beta   90.00
_cell.angle_gamma   90.00
#
_symmetry.space_group_name_H-M   'P 1'
#
loop_
_entity.id
_entity.type
_entity.pdbx_description
1 polymer ?
#
loop_
_entity_poly.entity_id
_entity_poly.type
_entity_poly.pdbx_seq_one_letter_code
_entity_poly.pdbx_strand_id
1 'polypeptide(L)' 'MYNKTVAKSYTVSDGKLVLTLTNAEEGGFVVTSPVEPELITEADTIDDAFRMAHDALRALRASRAKLLRQIAASRRHSA' A
#
# COMPACT_ATOMS: atom_id res chain seq x y z
N MET A 1 -17.75 13.15 22.59
CA MET A 1 -17.63 13.05 22.15
C MET A 1 -17.14 12.78 21.37
N TYR A 2 -16.72 12.66 20.91
CA TYR A 2 -16.26 12.48 20.11
C TYR A 2 -16.03 11.67 19.39
N ASN A 3 -15.96 11.21 19.30
CA ASN A 3 -15.87 10.29 18.72
C ASN A 3 -16.36 10.11 17.47
N LYS A 4 -17.00 10.45 17.20
CA LYS A 4 -17.55 10.43 16.03
C LYS A 4 -16.66 10.53 14.92
N THR A 5 -15.53 10.79 15.10
CA THR A 5 -14.53 10.85 14.08
C THR A 5 -13.86 9.52 13.81
N VAL A 6 -14.36 8.47 14.39
CA VAL A 6 -13.83 7.14 14.10
C VAL A 6 -14.23 6.74 12.69
N ALA A 7 -13.25 6.62 11.80
CA ALA A 7 -13.50 6.19 10.43
C ALA A 7 -13.78 4.70 10.41
N LYS A 8 -14.70 4.30 9.53
CA LYS A 8 -14.96 2.88 9.34
C LYS A 8 -13.88 2.26 8.48
N SER A 9 -13.42 1.10 8.88
CA SER A 9 -12.41 0.36 8.15
C SER A 9 -12.92 -1.02 7.81
N TYR A 10 -12.50 -1.51 6.66
CA TYR A 10 -12.89 -2.82 6.17
C TYR A 10 -11.65 -3.57 5.75
N THR A 11 -11.59 -4.86 6.07
CA THR A 11 -10.52 -5.73 5.59
C THR A 11 -11.05 -6.55 4.44
N VAL A 12 -10.39 -6.49 3.31
CA VAL A 12 -10.81 -7.20 2.09
C VAL A 12 -9.63 -7.92 1.49
N SER A 13 -9.91 -8.97 0.72
CA SER A 13 -8.86 -9.75 0.07
C SER A 13 -9.36 -10.22 -1.29
N ASP A 14 -8.44 -10.23 -2.27
CA ASP A 14 -8.73 -10.81 -3.57
C ASP A 14 -8.06 -12.18 -3.73
N GLY A 15 -7.61 -12.77 -2.61
CA GLY A 15 -6.91 -14.03 -2.64
C GLY A 15 -5.41 -13.90 -2.84
N LYS A 16 -4.92 -12.73 -3.20
CA LYS A 16 -3.49 -12.47 -3.38
C LYS A 16 -2.99 -11.39 -2.47
N LEU A 17 -3.84 -10.46 -2.11
CA LEU A 17 -3.47 -9.29 -1.34
C LEU A 17 -4.57 -8.99 -0.34
N VAL A 18 -4.18 -8.64 0.87
CA VAL A 18 -5.11 -8.23 1.93
C VAL A 18 -4.99 -6.73 2.07
N LEU A 19 -6.12 -6.04 2.04
CA LEU A 19 -6.16 -4.59 2.14
C LEU A 19 -7.06 -4.15 3.28
N THR A 20 -6.72 -3.01 3.86
CA THR A 20 -7.59 -2.29 4.79
C THR A 20 -8.09 -1.04 4.07
N LEU A 21 -9.40 -0.92 3.94
CA LEU A 21 -10.03 0.24 3.31
C LEU A 21 -10.65 1.08 4.41
N THR A 22 -10.24 2.33 4.48
CA THR A 22 -10.78 3.26 5.47
C THR A 22 -11.52 4.37 4.74
N ASN A 23 -12.76 4.62 5.13
CA ASN A 23 -13.55 5.66 4.49
C ASN A 23 -12.86 7.01 4.66
N ALA A 24 -12.72 7.74 3.56
CA ALA A 24 -12.19 9.09 3.58
C ALA A 24 -13.32 10.08 3.71
N GLU A 25 -13.04 11.22 4.35
CA GLU A 25 -14.06 12.24 4.55
C GLU A 25 -14.58 12.79 3.24
N GLU A 26 -13.73 12.83 2.25
CA GLU A 26 -14.05 13.42 0.96
C GLU A 26 -14.67 12.42 0.00
N GLY A 27 -14.92 11.21 0.47
CA GLY A 27 -15.41 10.13 -0.36
C GLY A 27 -14.29 9.19 -0.76
N GLY A 28 -14.66 7.98 -1.17
CA GLY A 28 -13.66 6.98 -1.50
C GLY A 28 -13.01 6.39 -0.28
N PHE A 29 -11.86 5.77 -0.50
CA PHE A 29 -11.14 5.04 0.54
C PHE A 29 -9.67 5.41 0.57
N VAL A 30 -9.11 5.45 1.76
CA VAL A 30 -7.67 5.33 1.94
C VAL A 30 -7.37 3.84 2.02
N VAL A 31 -6.40 3.38 1.25
CA VAL A 31 -6.08 1.97 1.09
C VAL A 31 -4.72 1.68 1.68
N THR A 32 -4.70 0.80 2.66
CA THR A 32 -3.45 0.34 3.28
C THR A 32 -3.47 -1.18 3.31
N SER A 33 -2.38 -1.79 3.77
CA SER A 33 -2.30 -3.24 3.86
C SER A 33 -1.63 -3.65 5.16
N PRO A 34 -2.21 -4.61 5.89
CA PRO A 34 -1.55 -5.10 7.11
C PRO A 34 -0.27 -5.88 6.82
N VAL A 35 -0.10 -6.37 5.58
CA VAL A 35 1.08 -7.15 5.23
C VAL A 35 2.13 -6.34 4.46
N GLU A 36 1.80 -5.11 4.07
CA GLU A 36 2.72 -4.22 3.36
C GLU A 36 2.63 -2.84 3.96
N PRO A 37 3.43 -2.55 4.99
CA PRO A 37 3.28 -1.28 5.72
C PRO A 37 3.55 -0.04 4.87
N GLU A 38 4.30 -0.19 3.78
CA GLU A 38 4.61 0.95 2.90
C GLU A 38 3.51 1.24 1.90
N LEU A 39 2.50 0.38 1.81
CA LEU A 39 1.43 0.56 0.85
C LEU A 39 0.42 1.56 1.38
N ILE A 40 0.32 2.70 0.74
CA ILE A 40 -0.71 3.69 1.01
C ILE A 40 -1.15 4.25 -0.34
N THR A 41 -2.45 4.16 -0.62
CA THR A 41 -3.00 4.74 -1.84
C THR A 41 -4.46 5.10 -1.59
N GLU A 42 -5.14 5.59 -2.61
CA GLU A 42 -6.53 5.98 -2.52
C GLU A 42 -7.30 5.35 -3.66
N ALA A 43 -8.58 5.11 -3.44
CA ALA A 43 -9.43 4.53 -4.47
C ALA A 43 -10.87 4.91 -4.20
N ASP A 44 -11.68 4.93 -5.26
CA ASP A 44 -13.10 5.26 -5.15
C ASP A 44 -13.94 4.02 -4.93
N THR A 45 -13.48 2.86 -5.37
CA THR A 45 -14.22 1.61 -5.26
C THR A 45 -13.29 0.51 -4.77
N ILE A 46 -13.88 -0.62 -4.37
CA ILE A 46 -13.09 -1.76 -3.92
C ILE A 46 -12.27 -2.32 -5.08
N ASP A 47 -12.85 -2.40 -6.28
CA ASP A 47 -12.12 -2.89 -7.45
C ASP A 47 -10.92 -1.98 -7.75
N ASP A 48 -11.12 -0.68 -7.70
CA ASP A 48 -10.04 0.27 -7.90
C ASP A 48 -8.98 0.12 -6.81
N ALA A 49 -9.40 -0.16 -5.57
CA ALA A 49 -8.46 -0.33 -4.47
C ALA A 49 -7.46 -1.45 -4.77
N PHE A 50 -7.96 -2.59 -5.26
CA PHE A 50 -7.05 -3.69 -5.59
C PHE A 50 -6.16 -3.35 -6.77
N ARG A 51 -6.70 -2.70 -7.79
CA ARG A 51 -5.90 -2.32 -8.95
C ARG A 51 -4.79 -1.34 -8.55
N MET A 52 -5.14 -0.33 -7.78
CA MET A 52 -4.17 0.67 -7.33
C MET A 52 -3.14 0.03 -6.39
N ALA A 53 -3.58 -0.88 -5.54
CA ALA A 53 -2.68 -1.55 -4.60
C ALA A 53 -1.68 -2.44 -5.33
N HIS A 54 -2.13 -3.20 -6.32
CA HIS A 54 -1.22 -4.05 -7.09
C HIS A 54 -0.21 -3.22 -7.87
N ASP A 55 -0.64 -2.08 -8.42
CA ASP A 55 0.28 -1.18 -9.10
C ASP A 55 1.30 -0.59 -8.14
N ALA A 56 0.85 -0.15 -6.97
CA ALA A 56 1.74 0.42 -5.97
C ALA A 56 2.75 -0.61 -5.48
N LEU A 57 2.31 -1.85 -5.28
CA LEU A 57 3.21 -2.92 -4.86
C LEU A 57 4.25 -3.21 -5.93
N ARG A 58 3.86 -3.20 -7.19
CA ARG A 58 4.80 -3.41 -8.28
C ARG A 58 5.89 -2.34 -8.25
N ALA A 59 5.50 -1.09 -8.04
CA ALA A 59 6.45 0.00 -7.95
C ALA A 59 7.36 -0.14 -6.73
N LEU A 60 6.81 -0.53 -5.59
CA LEU A 60 7.59 -0.74 -4.37
C LEU A 60 8.63 -1.85 -4.57
N ARG A 61 8.22 -2.95 -5.20
CA ARG A 61 9.14 -4.07 -5.45
C ARG A 61 10.26 -3.66 -6.40
N ALA A 62 9.94 -2.88 -7.42
CA ALA A 62 10.94 -2.39 -8.35
C ALA A 62 11.94 -1.46 -7.65
N SER A 63 11.45 -0.58 -6.79
CA SER A 63 12.30 0.29 -6.00
C SER A 63 13.22 -0.47 -5.07
N ARG A 64 12.68 -1.49 -4.39
CA ARG A 64 13.47 -2.31 -3.48
C ARG A 64 14.56 -3.08 -4.23
N ALA A 65 14.21 -3.64 -5.38
CA ALA A 65 15.18 -4.38 -6.19
C ALA A 65 16.30 -3.46 -6.66
N LYS A 66 15.95 -2.25 -7.10
CA LYS A 66 16.93 -1.27 -7.54
C LYS A 66 17.87 -0.89 -6.39
N LEU A 67 17.28 -0.64 -5.22
CA LEU A 67 18.07 -0.27 -4.04
C LEU A 67 19.05 -1.37 -3.67
N LEU A 68 18.59 -2.62 -3.70
CA LEU A 68 19.45 -3.75 -3.36
C LEU A 68 20.60 -3.88 -4.33
N ARG A 69 20.36 -3.65 -5.63
CA ARG A 69 21.44 -3.66 -6.61
C ARG A 69 22.45 -2.56 -6.37
N GLN A 70 21.97 -1.39 -5.98
CA GLN A 70 22.86 -0.26 -5.69
C GLN A 70 23.71 -0.54 -4.46
N ILE A 71 23.13 -1.13 -3.43
CA ILE A 71 23.89 -1.50 -2.24
C ILE A 71 24.94 -2.54 -2.57
N ALA A 72 24.60 -3.55 -3.35
CA ALA A 72 25.55 -4.59 -3.72
C ALA A 72 26.70 -4.02 -4.54
N ALA A 73 26.42 -3.13 -5.48
CA ALA A 73 27.47 -2.48 -6.27
C ALA A 73 28.38 -1.63 -5.38
N SER A 74 27.79 -0.92 -4.45
CA SER A 74 28.53 -0.10 -3.50
C SER A 74 29.49 -0.93 -2.66
N ARG A 75 29.04 -2.09 -2.20
CA ARG A 75 29.89 -2.99 -1.41
C ARG A 75 31.07 -3.51 -2.21
N ARG A 76 30.83 -3.84 -3.48
CA ARG A 76 31.94 -4.33 -4.32
C ARG A 76 32.99 -3.26 -4.53
N HIS A 77 32.56 -2.00 -4.64
CA HIS A 77 33.50 -0.90 -4.85
C HIS A 77 34.27 -0.54 -3.60
N SER A 78 33.74 -0.83 -2.44
CA SER A 78 34.40 -0.46 -1.19
C SER A 78 35.43 -1.49 -0.72
N ALA A 79 35.61 -2.56 -1.42
CA ALA A 79 36.57 -3.59 -1.03
C ALA A 79 38.02 -3.16 -1.26
#